data_396d40061ef8b754d6c5da2ee2af39b3
#
_entry.id   396d40061ef8b754d6c5da2ee2af39b3
#
_cell.length_a   1.000
_cell.length_b   1.000
_cell.length_c   1.000
_cell.angle_alpha   90.00
_cell.angle_beta   90.00
_cell.angle_gamma   90.00
#
_symmetry.space_group_name_H-M   'P 1'
#
loop_
_entity.id
_entity.type
_entity.pdbx_description
1 polymer ?
#
loop_
_entity_poly.entity_id
_entity_poly.type
_entity_poly.pdbx_seq_one_letter_code
_entity_poly.pdbx_strand_id
1 'polypeptide(L)'
;MRPEYANAFGLRKVSARDGELLEVTLDISYKYMENAITVNAQGGIENVATPAADTVASIVMNKQSAISLRNLLIQTLGNEPGAST
;
A
#
# COMPACT_ATOMS: atom_id res chain seq x y z
N MET A 1 -3.39 17.05 12.02
CA MET A 1 -3.29 16.29 10.76
C MET A 1 -4.49 15.35 10.63
N ARG A 2 -5.07 15.32 9.47
CA ARG A 2 -6.23 14.47 9.22
C ARG A 2 -5.76 13.09 8.75
N PRO A 3 -6.22 11.99 9.40
CA PRO A 3 -5.83 10.66 8.94
C PRO A 3 -6.38 10.36 7.55
N GLU A 4 -5.58 9.63 6.76
CA GLU A 4 -5.96 9.17 5.44
C GLU A 4 -6.21 7.67 5.47
N TYR A 5 -7.21 7.21 4.74
CA TYR A 5 -7.48 5.79 4.60
C TYR A 5 -6.53 5.17 3.60
N ALA A 6 -5.99 4.00 3.93
CA ALA A 6 -5.12 3.26 3.04
C ALA A 6 -5.43 1.77 3.14
N ASN A 7 -5.39 1.09 2.00
CA ASN A 7 -5.68 -0.33 1.93
C ASN A 7 -4.67 -1.12 1.10
N ALA A 8 -3.58 -0.47 0.68
CA ALA A 8 -2.54 -1.14 -0.08
C ALA A 8 -1.18 -0.62 0.35
N PHE A 9 -0.21 -1.52 0.41
CA PHE A 9 1.13 -1.22 0.91
C PHE A 9 2.16 -1.89 0.03
N GLY A 10 3.26 -1.20 -0.23
CA GLY A 10 4.40 -1.75 -0.95
C GLY A 10 5.68 -1.37 -0.24
N LEU A 11 6.69 -2.20 -0.39
CA LEU A 11 7.99 -1.94 0.20
C LEU A 11 9.07 -2.02 -0.87
N ARG A 12 9.98 -1.06 -0.84
CA ARG A 12 11.18 -1.05 -1.66
C ARG A 12 12.39 -1.01 -0.76
N LYS A 13 13.41 -1.77 -1.09
CA LYS A 13 14.61 -1.86 -0.26
C LYS A 13 15.80 -1.21 -0.97
N VAL A 14 16.63 -0.53 -0.18
CA VAL A 14 17.96 -0.09 -0.61
C VAL A 14 18.98 -0.85 0.23
N SER A 15 19.86 -1.59 -0.44
CA SER A 15 20.87 -2.41 0.23
C SER A 15 22.27 -1.98 -0.18
N ALA A 16 23.22 -2.15 0.73
CA ALA A 16 24.63 -1.97 0.43
C ALA A 16 25.13 -3.13 -0.45
N ARG A 17 26.34 -2.99 -1.00
CA ARG A 17 26.94 -4.01 -1.87
C ARG A 17 27.11 -5.37 -1.18
N ASP A 18 27.30 -5.37 0.12
CA ASP A 18 27.43 -6.60 0.91
C ASP A 18 26.09 -7.24 1.26
N GLY A 19 24.98 -6.65 0.79
CA GLY A 19 23.65 -7.14 1.08
C GLY A 19 23.01 -6.58 2.34
N GLU A 20 23.71 -5.74 3.08
CA GLU A 20 23.14 -5.13 4.28
C GLU A 20 22.03 -4.16 3.91
N LEU A 21 20.88 -4.30 4.57
CA LEU A 21 19.74 -3.42 4.38
C LEU A 21 20.04 -2.05 4.99
N LEU A 22 19.96 -1.00 4.18
CA LEU A 22 20.20 0.37 4.63
C LEU A 22 18.91 1.12 4.89
N GLU A 23 18.00 1.09 3.93
CA GLU A 23 16.76 1.86 3.98
C GLU A 23 15.62 1.08 3.39
N VAL A 24 14.41 1.42 3.83
CA VAL A 24 13.16 0.87 3.30
C VAL A 24 12.26 2.04 2.94
N THR A 25 11.65 1.97 1.77
CA THR A 25 10.59 2.91 1.40
C THR A 25 9.24 2.20 1.50
N LEU A 26 8.37 2.74 2.34
CA LEU A 26 7.01 2.24 2.49
C LEU A 26 6.08 3.09 1.64
N ASP A 27 5.48 2.48 0.63
CA ASP A 27 4.50 3.13 -0.22
C ASP A 27 3.10 2.79 0.28
N ILE A 28 2.32 3.80 0.55
CA ILE A 28 0.98 3.66 1.11
C ILE A 28 -0.01 4.17 0.07
N SER A 29 -1.00 3.35 -0.28
CA SER A 29 -1.93 3.69 -1.34
C SER A 29 -3.36 3.32 -0.96
N TYR A 30 -4.30 3.96 -1.63
CA TYR A 30 -5.71 3.62 -1.59
C TYR A 30 -6.13 3.09 -2.96
N LYS A 31 -6.52 1.82 -3.00
CA LYS A 31 -7.01 1.19 -4.22
C LYS A 31 -8.53 1.18 -4.23
N TYR A 32 -9.10 1.47 -5.38
CA TYR A 32 -10.54 1.54 -5.56
C TYR A 32 -10.90 1.16 -7.00
N MET A 33 -12.20 0.98 -7.24
CA MET A 33 -12.70 0.76 -8.59
C MET A 33 -13.28 2.06 -9.11
N GLU A 34 -12.81 2.49 -10.27
CA GLU A 34 -13.31 3.65 -10.95
C GLU A 34 -14.32 3.21 -11.99
N ASN A 35 -15.52 3.77 -11.93
CA ASN A 35 -16.59 3.43 -12.87
C ASN A 35 -16.70 4.48 -13.95
N ALA A 36 -16.76 4.03 -15.20
CA ALA A 36 -16.95 4.88 -16.34
C ALA A 36 -18.11 4.35 -17.18
N ILE A 37 -18.92 5.27 -17.73
CA ILE A 37 -19.99 4.93 -18.64
C ILE A 37 -19.47 5.12 -20.06
N THR A 38 -19.55 4.07 -20.87
CA THR A 38 -19.11 4.09 -22.25
C THR A 38 -20.24 3.66 -23.17
N VAL A 39 -20.17 4.08 -24.44
CA VAL A 39 -21.11 3.66 -25.48
C VAL A 39 -20.43 2.58 -26.30
N ASN A 40 -21.05 1.40 -26.40
CA ASN A 40 -20.48 0.31 -27.18
C ASN A 40 -20.79 0.47 -28.67
N ALA A 41 -20.28 -0.46 -29.51
CA ALA A 41 -20.39 -0.40 -30.94
C ALA A 41 -21.85 -0.48 -31.46
N GLN A 42 -22.75 -1.04 -30.66
CA GLN A 42 -24.18 -1.14 -31.00
C GLN A 42 -24.98 0.04 -30.46
N GLY A 43 -24.32 1.04 -29.87
CA GLY A 43 -25.00 2.20 -29.31
C GLY A 43 -25.54 1.98 -27.90
N GLY A 44 -25.29 0.83 -27.28
CA GLY A 44 -25.70 0.56 -25.90
C GLY A 44 -24.78 1.22 -24.91
N ILE A 45 -25.27 1.45 -23.71
CA ILE A 45 -24.50 2.05 -22.61
C ILE A 45 -23.90 0.92 -21.76
N GLU A 46 -22.60 0.99 -21.52
CA GLU A 46 -21.89 0.05 -20.68
C GLU A 46 -21.25 0.77 -19.49
N ASN A 47 -21.33 0.13 -18.35
CA ASN A 47 -20.62 0.59 -17.14
C ASN A 47 -19.37 -0.26 -16.99
N VAL A 48 -18.20 0.37 -17.15
CA VAL A 48 -16.91 -0.32 -17.07
C VAL A 48 -16.25 0.06 -15.76
N ALA A 49 -15.87 -0.96 -14.98
CA ALA A 49 -15.14 -0.75 -13.74
C ALA A 49 -13.65 -1.01 -14.00
N THR A 50 -12.81 -0.05 -13.66
CA THR A 50 -11.36 -0.11 -13.89
C THR A 50 -10.64 0.05 -12.55
N PRO A 51 -9.65 -0.81 -12.24
CA PRO A 51 -8.84 -0.62 -11.03
C PRO A 51 -8.07 0.70 -11.09
N ALA A 52 -8.07 1.41 -9.97
CA ALA A 52 -7.33 2.66 -9.83
C ALA A 52 -6.65 2.68 -8.46
N ALA A 53 -5.63 3.51 -8.33
CA ALA A 53 -4.92 3.67 -7.07
C ALA A 53 -4.41 5.09 -6.93
N ASP A 54 -4.56 5.64 -5.74
CA ASP A 54 -3.99 6.93 -5.38
C ASP A 54 -2.90 6.70 -4.33
N THR A 55 -1.74 7.27 -4.57
CA THR A 55 -0.66 7.23 -3.57
C THR A 55 -1.00 8.20 -2.46
N VAL A 56 -1.11 7.69 -1.25
CA VAL A 56 -1.39 8.49 -0.06
C VAL A 56 -0.09 9.07 0.50
N ALA A 57 0.94 8.23 0.61
CA ALA A 57 2.23 8.64 1.14
C ALA A 57 3.32 7.69 0.68
N SER A 58 4.55 8.20 0.66
CA SER A 58 5.74 7.39 0.42
C SER A 58 6.75 7.81 1.50
N ILE A 59 7.15 6.88 2.34
CA ILE A 59 7.94 7.17 3.53
C ILE A 59 9.23 6.37 3.48
N VAL A 60 10.36 7.08 3.53
CA VAL A 60 11.67 6.45 3.62
C VAL A 60 12.06 6.36 5.08
N MET A 61 12.53 5.21 5.50
CA MET A 61 13.00 5.01 6.85
C MET A 61 14.26 4.15 6.86
N ASN A 62 15.10 4.35 7.86
CA ASN A 62 16.28 3.50 8.02
C ASN A 62 15.87 2.14 8.58
N LYS A 63 16.84 1.21 8.57
CA LYS A 63 16.61 -0.15 9.05
C LYS A 63 16.04 -0.18 10.47
N GLN A 64 16.58 0.63 11.35
CA GLN A 64 16.16 0.63 12.76
C GLN A 64 14.72 1.09 12.91
N SER A 65 14.33 2.12 12.17
CA SER A 65 12.95 2.63 12.18
C SER A 65 11.99 1.59 11.61
N ALA A 66 12.38 0.88 10.55
CA ALA A 66 11.57 -0.16 9.96
C ALA A 66 11.33 -1.32 10.95
N ILE A 67 12.36 -1.70 11.68
CA ILE A 67 12.24 -2.73 12.71
C ILE A 67 11.30 -2.28 13.82
N SER A 68 11.40 -1.02 14.23
CA SER A 68 10.52 -0.46 15.26
C SER A 68 9.06 -0.48 14.82
N LEU A 69 8.80 -0.12 13.56
CA LEU A 69 7.45 -0.18 13.01
C LEU A 69 6.91 -1.61 12.98
N ARG A 70 7.75 -2.56 12.52
CA ARG A 70 7.37 -3.96 12.51
C ARG A 70 6.97 -4.44 13.91
N ASN A 71 7.79 -4.11 14.91
CA ASN A 71 7.54 -4.54 16.28
C ASN A 71 6.26 -3.94 16.85
N LEU A 72 6.01 -2.67 16.53
CA LEU A 72 4.78 -2.00 16.96
C LEU A 72 3.54 -2.66 16.36
N LEU A 73 3.58 -2.98 15.06
CA LEU A 73 2.48 -3.66 14.39
C LEU A 73 2.24 -5.05 14.98
N ILE A 74 3.30 -5.81 15.24
CA ILE A 74 3.19 -7.13 15.86
C ILE A 74 2.59 -7.02 17.27
N GLN A 75 3.06 -6.06 18.05
CA GLN A 75 2.56 -5.83 19.41
C GLN A 75 1.06 -5.50 19.39
N THR A 76 0.62 -4.70 18.44
CA THR A 76 -0.76 -4.24 18.37
C THR A 76 -1.69 -5.31 17.81
N LEU A 77 -1.24 -6.06 16.80
CA LEU A 77 -2.09 -6.95 16.01
C LEU A 77 -1.81 -8.44 16.23
N GLY A 78 -0.81 -8.79 17.04
CA GLY A 78 -0.34 -10.17 17.16
C GLY A 78 -1.40 -11.18 17.58
N ASN A 79 -2.44 -10.75 18.27
CA ASN A 79 -3.51 -11.63 18.77
C ASN A 79 -4.81 -11.50 17.95
N GLU A 80 -4.80 -10.72 16.87
CA GLU A 80 -6.00 -10.53 16.08
C GLU A 80 -6.18 -11.66 15.08
N PRO A 81 -7.43 -12.07 14.78
CA PRO A 81 -7.67 -13.07 13.74
C PRO A 81 -7.12 -12.59 12.39
N GLY A 82 -6.38 -13.47 11.72
CA GLY A 82 -5.74 -13.15 10.45
C GLY A 82 -4.37 -12.49 10.57
N ALA A 83 -3.91 -12.17 11.77
CA ALA A 83 -2.61 -11.53 11.97
C ALA A 83 -1.44 -12.50 11.81
N SER A 84 -1.66 -13.80 11.99
CA SER A 84 -0.64 -14.82 11.79
C SER A 84 -0.66 -15.31 10.36
N THR A 85 0.48 -15.48 9.80
CA THR A 85 0.62 -15.99 8.43
C THR A 85 1.44 -17.26 8.40
#